data_9ecf536ca7c7b5708920099722a6bcdd
#
_entry.id   9ecf536ca7c7b5708920099722a6bcdd
#
_cell.length_a   1.000
_cell.length_b   1.000
_cell.length_c   1.000
_cell.angle_alpha   90.00
_cell.angle_beta   90.00
_cell.angle_gamma   90.00
#
_symmetry.space_group_name_H-M   'P 1'
#
loop_
_entity.id
_entity.type
_entity.pdbx_description
1 polymer ?
#
loop_
_entity_poly.entity_id
_entity_poly.type
_entity_poly.pdbx_seq_one_letter_code
_entity_poly.pdbx_strand_id
1 'polypeptide(L)'
;MKISIGTLSRAFGLSDEALRFYEKKGLLHPVRENGNGYRVFELADIQRISNIQRLKSQGFTLEEIQRVYSGSGRQELEALYREKIAEMERKIAYDNHVLARMSASARTLQTAQEQLMRPVRLSLGRVYLLEYPSVPDMWARVEKEPLLKRLFGALPLTAYTTLIGREALDGAPPRMTKGILF
;
A
#
# COMPACT_ATOMS: atom_id res chain seq x y z
N MET A 1 27.79 -31.96 10.32
CA MET A 1 27.27 -32.41 9.02
C MET A 1 27.69 -31.36 8.00
N LYS A 2 28.46 -31.79 6.99
CA LYS A 2 28.99 -30.89 5.94
C LYS A 2 28.14 -31.01 4.70
N ILE A 3 27.66 -29.89 4.17
CA ILE A 3 26.72 -29.85 3.04
C ILE A 3 27.27 -28.93 1.94
N SER A 4 27.21 -29.39 0.69
CA SER A 4 27.65 -28.61 -0.46
C SER A 4 26.65 -27.52 -0.84
N ILE A 5 27.12 -26.46 -1.53
CA ILE A 5 26.28 -25.38 -2.03
C ILE A 5 25.15 -25.91 -2.93
N GLY A 6 25.44 -26.84 -3.85
CA GLY A 6 24.44 -27.39 -4.75
C GLY A 6 23.36 -28.24 -4.04
N THR A 7 23.69 -28.83 -2.89
CA THR A 7 22.71 -29.55 -2.07
C THR A 7 21.77 -28.56 -1.38
N LEU A 8 22.32 -27.47 -0.83
CA LEU A 8 21.52 -26.40 -0.21
C LEU A 8 20.66 -25.65 -1.24
N SER A 9 21.23 -25.34 -2.39
CA SER A 9 20.55 -24.72 -3.52
C SER A 9 19.26 -25.49 -3.87
N ARG A 10 19.39 -26.81 -4.08
CA ARG A 10 18.22 -27.67 -4.35
C ARG A 10 17.25 -27.77 -3.18
N ALA A 11 17.76 -27.92 -1.97
CA ALA A 11 16.91 -28.10 -0.78
C ALA A 11 16.06 -26.88 -0.44
N PHE A 12 16.59 -25.69 -0.66
CA PHE A 12 15.94 -24.42 -0.34
C PHE A 12 15.35 -23.69 -1.54
N GLY A 13 15.49 -24.23 -2.76
CA GLY A 13 15.01 -23.57 -3.98
C GLY A 13 15.73 -22.24 -4.25
N LEU A 14 16.98 -22.12 -3.85
CA LEU A 14 17.82 -20.93 -4.03
C LEU A 14 18.86 -21.21 -5.12
N SER A 15 19.28 -20.17 -5.85
CA SER A 15 20.41 -20.31 -6.75
C SER A 15 21.74 -20.29 -5.96
N ASP A 16 22.78 -20.87 -6.55
CA ASP A 16 24.12 -20.80 -5.99
C ASP A 16 24.61 -19.37 -5.83
N GLU A 17 24.23 -18.47 -6.75
CA GLU A 17 24.51 -17.03 -6.69
C GLU A 17 23.83 -16.37 -5.48
N ALA A 18 22.59 -16.76 -5.17
CA ALA A 18 21.89 -16.24 -3.99
C ALA A 18 22.60 -16.66 -2.69
N LEU A 19 23.06 -17.90 -2.60
CA LEU A 19 23.82 -18.38 -1.43
C LEU A 19 25.19 -17.67 -1.31
N ARG A 20 25.89 -17.45 -2.41
CA ARG A 20 27.12 -16.64 -2.45
C ARG A 20 26.88 -15.19 -2.08
N PHE A 21 25.73 -14.64 -2.47
CA PHE A 21 25.33 -13.30 -2.11
C PHE A 21 25.07 -13.17 -0.61
N TYR A 22 24.44 -14.17 -0.01
CA TYR A 22 24.24 -14.23 1.45
C TYR A 22 25.57 -14.33 2.21
N GLU A 23 26.52 -15.12 1.71
CA GLU A 23 27.90 -15.15 2.23
C GLU A 23 28.56 -13.75 2.14
N LYS A 24 28.50 -13.10 0.97
CA LYS A 24 29.06 -11.75 0.76
C LYS A 24 28.44 -10.71 1.69
N LYS A 25 27.17 -10.86 2.04
CA LYS A 25 26.44 -10.00 2.98
C LYS A 25 26.68 -10.38 4.45
N GLY A 26 27.51 -11.38 4.73
CA GLY A 26 27.79 -11.84 6.10
C GLY A 26 26.61 -12.54 6.77
N LEU A 27 25.64 -12.99 6.00
CA LEU A 27 24.49 -13.74 6.51
C LEU A 27 24.80 -15.24 6.64
N LEU A 28 25.73 -15.77 5.84
CA LEU A 28 26.21 -17.14 5.89
C LEU A 28 27.74 -17.15 6.07
N HIS A 29 28.23 -18.18 6.73
CA HIS A 29 29.65 -18.32 7.04
C HIS A 29 30.18 -19.72 6.67
N PRO A 30 30.11 -20.10 5.36
CA PRO A 30 30.58 -21.40 4.95
C PRO A 30 32.08 -21.57 5.25
N VAL A 31 32.45 -22.77 5.68
CA VAL A 31 33.85 -23.14 5.85
C VAL A 31 34.40 -23.57 4.49
N ARG A 32 35.67 -23.23 4.21
CA ARG A 32 36.37 -23.76 3.03
C ARG A 32 37.08 -25.03 3.39
N GLU A 33 36.83 -26.05 2.63
CA GLU A 33 37.47 -27.37 2.86
C GLU A 33 38.97 -27.32 2.50
N ASN A 34 39.80 -27.82 3.41
CA ASN A 34 41.24 -27.88 3.22
C ASN A 34 41.58 -28.73 2.00
N GLY A 35 42.26 -28.17 1.02
CA GLY A 35 42.77 -28.88 -0.17
C GLY A 35 42.11 -28.55 -1.50
N ASN A 36 40.82 -28.22 -1.54
CA ASN A 36 40.10 -27.96 -2.81
C ASN A 36 39.36 -26.63 -2.84
N GLY A 37 39.31 -25.89 -1.72
CA GLY A 37 38.66 -24.57 -1.62
C GLY A 37 37.14 -24.58 -1.75
N TYR A 38 36.49 -25.74 -1.79
CA TYR A 38 35.03 -25.85 -1.90
C TYR A 38 34.33 -25.33 -0.64
N ARG A 39 33.20 -24.63 -0.85
CA ARG A 39 32.33 -24.12 0.25
C ARG A 39 31.54 -25.28 0.85
N VAL A 40 31.67 -25.40 2.16
CA VAL A 40 30.92 -26.38 2.94
C VAL A 40 30.11 -25.63 3.99
N PHE A 41 28.85 -25.93 4.04
CA PHE A 41 27.87 -25.31 4.95
C PHE A 41 27.58 -26.25 6.13
N GLU A 42 27.36 -25.68 7.27
CA GLU A 42 27.09 -26.41 8.51
C GLU A 42 25.60 -26.25 8.93
N LEU A 43 25.21 -26.94 10.00
CA LEU A 43 23.85 -26.88 10.52
C LEU A 43 23.41 -25.46 10.86
N ALA A 44 24.31 -24.63 11.36
CA ALA A 44 24.04 -23.22 11.67
C ALA A 44 23.67 -22.41 10.41
N ASP A 45 24.32 -22.69 9.27
CA ASP A 45 23.97 -22.03 7.99
C ASP A 45 22.59 -22.45 7.50
N ILE A 46 22.24 -23.74 7.67
CA ILE A 46 20.90 -24.25 7.32
C ILE A 46 19.82 -23.51 8.10
N GLN A 47 20.00 -23.40 9.43
CA GLN A 47 19.07 -22.66 10.29
C GLN A 47 18.97 -21.18 9.90
N ARG A 48 20.11 -20.57 9.54
CA ARG A 48 20.14 -19.18 9.05
C ARG A 48 19.37 -19.02 7.73
N ILE A 49 19.58 -19.90 6.77
CA ILE A 49 18.86 -19.86 5.48
C ILE A 49 17.35 -19.99 5.71
N SER A 50 16.92 -20.96 6.54
CA SER A 50 15.51 -21.11 6.90
C SER A 50 14.93 -19.85 7.52
N ASN A 51 15.65 -19.21 8.45
CA ASN A 51 15.22 -17.96 9.07
C ASN A 51 15.17 -16.80 8.07
N ILE A 52 16.16 -16.67 7.19
CA ILE A 52 16.18 -15.66 6.13
C ILE A 52 14.95 -15.82 5.22
N GLN A 53 14.67 -17.04 4.75
CA GLN A 53 13.51 -17.28 3.91
C GLN A 53 12.19 -16.97 4.63
N ARG A 54 12.06 -17.36 5.90
CA ARG A 54 10.89 -17.05 6.71
C ARG A 54 10.69 -15.54 6.86
N LEU A 55 11.73 -14.78 7.16
CA LEU A 55 11.63 -13.32 7.27
C LEU A 55 11.32 -12.67 5.92
N LYS A 56 11.94 -13.15 4.83
CA LYS A 56 11.62 -12.68 3.46
C LYS A 56 10.17 -12.94 3.09
N SER A 57 9.60 -14.10 3.42
CA SER A 57 8.18 -14.39 3.17
C SER A 57 7.23 -13.49 3.96
N GLN A 58 7.71 -12.88 5.03
CA GLN A 58 6.99 -11.90 5.84
C GLN A 58 7.22 -10.44 5.37
N GLY A 59 7.91 -10.25 4.24
CA GLY A 59 8.13 -8.93 3.65
C GLY A 59 9.34 -8.16 4.18
N PHE A 60 10.24 -8.83 4.92
CA PHE A 60 11.51 -8.20 5.32
C PHE A 60 12.49 -8.13 4.15
N THR A 61 13.15 -7.00 4.02
CA THR A 61 14.28 -6.85 3.08
C THR A 61 15.53 -7.56 3.60
N LEU A 62 16.48 -7.82 2.71
CA LEU A 62 17.72 -8.46 3.12
C LEU A 62 18.58 -7.56 4.02
N GLU A 63 18.50 -6.25 3.83
CA GLU A 63 19.14 -5.24 4.66
C GLU A 63 18.58 -5.23 6.08
N GLU A 64 17.27 -5.32 6.23
CA GLU A 64 16.61 -5.46 7.54
C GLU A 64 17.05 -6.74 8.25
N ILE A 65 17.09 -7.86 7.51
CA ILE A 65 17.56 -9.15 8.04
C ILE A 65 19.03 -9.06 8.45
N GLN A 66 19.87 -8.41 7.65
CA GLN A 66 21.28 -8.22 7.99
C GLN A 66 21.46 -7.41 9.28
N ARG A 67 20.67 -6.35 9.48
CA ARG A 67 20.70 -5.57 10.75
C ARG A 67 20.38 -6.45 11.96
N VAL A 68 19.40 -7.33 11.88
CA VAL A 68 19.07 -8.27 12.96
C VAL A 68 20.26 -9.16 13.33
N TYR A 69 21.00 -9.65 12.34
CA TYR A 69 22.15 -10.53 12.58
C TYR A 69 23.42 -9.78 13.02
N SER A 70 23.52 -8.48 12.72
CA SER A 70 24.67 -7.64 13.07
C SER A 70 24.47 -6.85 14.37
N GLY A 71 23.23 -6.70 14.83
CA GLY A 71 22.87 -5.86 15.97
C GLY A 71 22.55 -6.64 17.24
N SER A 72 21.68 -6.06 18.07
CA SER A 72 21.21 -6.64 19.34
C SER A 72 20.25 -7.84 19.16
N GLY A 73 20.17 -8.40 17.96
CA GLY A 73 19.45 -9.61 17.62
C GLY A 73 17.93 -9.52 17.92
N ARG A 74 17.53 -9.98 19.13
CA ARG A 74 16.12 -10.04 19.52
C ARG A 74 15.41 -8.69 19.56
N GLN A 75 16.05 -7.68 20.14
CA GLN A 75 15.44 -6.35 20.29
C GLN A 75 15.25 -5.68 18.93
N GLU A 76 16.24 -5.78 18.05
CA GLU A 76 16.16 -5.28 16.69
C GLU A 76 15.04 -5.97 15.90
N LEU A 77 14.92 -7.29 16.03
CA LEU A 77 13.86 -8.06 15.38
C LEU A 77 12.47 -7.65 15.88
N GLU A 78 12.29 -7.44 17.19
CA GLU A 78 11.02 -6.98 17.76
C GLU A 78 10.65 -5.57 17.26
N ALA A 79 11.61 -4.66 17.14
CA ALA A 79 11.40 -3.33 16.59
C ALA A 79 10.96 -3.39 15.14
N LEU A 80 11.66 -4.16 14.31
CA LEU A 80 11.33 -4.36 12.90
C LEU A 80 9.95 -5.00 12.70
N TYR A 81 9.56 -5.96 13.53
CA TYR A 81 8.21 -6.51 13.47
C TYR A 81 7.14 -5.46 13.76
N ARG A 82 7.34 -4.61 14.77
CA ARG A 82 6.39 -3.52 15.09
C ARG A 82 6.26 -2.54 13.93
N GLU A 83 7.38 -2.14 13.33
CA GLU A 83 7.37 -1.25 12.15
C GLU A 83 6.60 -1.89 10.98
N LYS A 84 6.89 -3.17 10.68
CA LYS A 84 6.27 -3.89 9.56
C LYS A 84 4.78 -4.10 9.76
N ILE A 85 4.36 -4.43 10.98
CA ILE A 85 2.95 -4.56 11.33
C ILE A 85 2.24 -3.22 11.12
N ALA A 86 2.79 -2.13 11.66
CA ALA A 86 2.20 -0.81 11.50
C ALA A 86 2.14 -0.34 10.03
N GLU A 87 3.14 -0.69 9.22
CA GLU A 87 3.13 -0.43 7.77
C GLU A 87 1.99 -1.20 7.09
N MET A 88 1.85 -2.50 7.40
CA MET A 88 0.79 -3.35 6.84
C MET A 88 -0.60 -2.89 7.27
N GLU A 89 -0.79 -2.52 8.53
CA GLU A 89 -2.07 -2.00 9.02
C GLU A 89 -2.48 -0.73 8.28
N ARG A 90 -1.54 0.20 8.07
CA ARG A 90 -1.80 1.41 7.26
C ARG A 90 -2.19 1.07 5.82
N LYS A 91 -1.49 0.09 5.22
CA LYS A 91 -1.80 -0.36 3.86
C LYS A 91 -3.17 -1.00 3.78
N ILE A 92 -3.51 -1.89 4.71
CA ILE A 92 -4.84 -2.52 4.79
C ILE A 92 -5.93 -1.47 4.95
N ALA A 93 -5.73 -0.47 5.82
CA ALA A 93 -6.70 0.61 6.00
C ALA A 93 -6.92 1.41 4.71
N TYR A 94 -5.84 1.73 3.99
CA TYR A 94 -5.91 2.39 2.69
C TYR A 94 -6.63 1.53 1.64
N ASP A 95 -6.25 0.26 1.49
CA ASP A 95 -6.85 -0.66 0.52
C ASP A 95 -8.34 -0.88 0.80
N ASN A 96 -8.73 -1.01 2.07
CA ASN A 96 -10.13 -1.09 2.48
C ASN A 96 -10.92 0.19 2.10
N HIS A 97 -10.32 1.36 2.29
CA HIS A 97 -10.93 2.62 1.86
C HIS A 97 -11.13 2.67 0.34
N VAL A 98 -10.11 2.29 -0.44
CA VAL A 98 -10.20 2.21 -1.90
C VAL A 98 -11.28 1.23 -2.33
N LEU A 99 -11.31 0.04 -1.72
CA LEU A 99 -12.31 -0.99 -2.01
C LEU A 99 -13.74 -0.51 -1.75
N ALA A 100 -13.97 0.15 -0.61
CA ALA A 100 -15.28 0.71 -0.27
C ALA A 100 -15.75 1.73 -1.33
N ARG A 101 -14.86 2.57 -1.82
CA ARG A 101 -15.15 3.56 -2.87
C ARG A 101 -15.43 2.92 -4.22
N MET A 102 -14.59 1.95 -4.64
CA MET A 102 -14.83 1.21 -5.88
C MET A 102 -16.19 0.51 -5.85
N SER A 103 -16.53 -0.12 -4.71
CA SER A 103 -17.82 -0.76 -4.51
C SER A 103 -18.99 0.23 -4.56
N ALA A 104 -18.82 1.43 -3.99
CA ALA A 104 -19.83 2.49 -4.10
C ALA A 104 -20.02 2.95 -5.54
N SER A 105 -18.93 3.18 -6.27
CA SER A 105 -18.98 3.56 -7.69
C SER A 105 -19.66 2.50 -8.55
N ALA A 106 -19.33 1.22 -8.32
CA ALA A 106 -19.95 0.12 -9.04
C ALA A 106 -21.48 0.07 -8.81
N ARG A 107 -21.92 0.22 -7.54
CA ARG A 107 -23.34 0.31 -7.22
C ARG A 107 -24.03 1.49 -7.89
N THR A 108 -23.38 2.66 -7.93
CA THR A 108 -23.91 3.85 -8.60
C THR A 108 -24.11 3.59 -10.09
N LEU A 109 -23.12 2.99 -10.76
CA LEU A 109 -23.21 2.64 -12.18
C LEU A 109 -24.34 1.64 -12.45
N GLN A 110 -24.48 0.61 -11.61
CA GLN A 110 -25.56 -0.37 -11.72
C GLN A 110 -26.92 0.30 -11.55
N THR A 111 -27.10 1.13 -10.52
CA THR A 111 -28.35 1.87 -10.29
C THR A 111 -28.66 2.81 -11.47
N ALA A 112 -27.65 3.49 -12.00
CA ALA A 112 -27.83 4.35 -13.17
C ALA A 112 -28.27 3.57 -14.41
N GLN A 113 -27.77 2.36 -14.62
CA GLN A 113 -28.15 1.49 -15.72
C GLN A 113 -29.60 0.96 -15.56
N GLU A 114 -29.98 0.57 -14.35
CA GLU A 114 -31.29 0.04 -14.04
C GLU A 114 -32.42 1.10 -14.05
N GLN A 115 -32.03 2.35 -13.69
CA GLN A 115 -32.98 3.46 -13.49
C GLN A 115 -32.73 4.61 -14.46
N LEU A 116 -32.36 4.31 -15.69
CA LEU A 116 -32.10 5.31 -16.72
C LEU A 116 -33.29 6.30 -16.82
N MET A 117 -33.00 7.61 -16.74
CA MET A 117 -33.99 8.69 -16.81
C MET A 117 -35.00 8.76 -15.63
N ARG A 118 -34.72 8.08 -14.52
CA ARG A 118 -35.51 8.24 -13.29
C ARG A 118 -34.71 8.95 -12.20
N PRO A 119 -35.30 9.92 -11.48
CA PRO A 119 -34.62 10.54 -10.36
C PRO A 119 -34.41 9.54 -9.22
N VAL A 120 -33.17 9.47 -8.70
CA VAL A 120 -32.79 8.58 -7.60
C VAL A 120 -32.51 9.41 -6.36
N ARG A 121 -33.10 9.03 -5.24
CA ARG A 121 -32.79 9.64 -3.95
C ARG A 121 -31.59 8.92 -3.35
N LEU A 122 -30.49 9.66 -3.16
CA LEU A 122 -29.30 9.15 -2.48
C LEU A 122 -29.22 9.77 -1.07
N SER A 123 -28.89 8.95 -0.09
CA SER A 123 -28.49 9.41 1.23
C SER A 123 -26.97 9.63 1.23
N LEU A 124 -26.56 10.87 1.25
CA LEU A 124 -25.15 11.23 1.36
C LEU A 124 -24.82 11.45 2.85
N GLY A 125 -23.63 11.03 3.25
CA GLY A 125 -23.10 11.36 4.58
C GLY A 125 -22.77 12.85 4.71
N ARG A 126 -21.72 13.20 5.45
CA ARG A 126 -21.25 14.60 5.46
C ARG A 126 -20.62 14.90 4.11
N VAL A 127 -21.14 15.92 3.44
CA VAL A 127 -20.62 16.47 2.19
C VAL A 127 -20.22 17.91 2.40
N TYR A 128 -19.08 18.29 1.89
CA TYR A 128 -18.63 19.67 1.83
C TYR A 128 -18.82 20.17 0.40
N LEU A 129 -19.52 21.28 0.25
CA LEU A 129 -19.74 21.91 -1.04
C LEU A 129 -18.85 23.14 -1.18
N LEU A 130 -18.04 23.18 -2.21
CA LEU A 130 -17.33 24.38 -2.64
C LEU A 130 -18.08 25.01 -3.80
N GLU A 131 -18.78 26.09 -3.53
CA GLU A 131 -19.45 26.89 -4.55
C GLU A 131 -18.47 27.83 -5.23
N TYR A 132 -18.57 27.97 -6.54
CA TYR A 132 -17.76 28.88 -7.32
C TYR A 132 -18.53 29.45 -8.53
N PRO A 133 -18.38 30.76 -8.85
CA PRO A 133 -19.05 31.36 -9.99
C PRO A 133 -18.43 30.92 -11.33
N SER A 134 -17.14 30.65 -11.35
CA SER A 134 -16.43 30.18 -12.55
C SER A 134 -15.30 29.22 -12.22
N VAL A 135 -14.85 28.43 -13.18
CA VAL A 135 -13.70 27.51 -13.01
C VAL A 135 -12.41 28.26 -12.66
N PRO A 136 -12.06 29.40 -13.27
CA PRO A 136 -10.91 30.21 -12.83
C PRO A 136 -11.00 30.65 -11.37
N ASP A 137 -12.17 31.09 -10.90
CA ASP A 137 -12.36 31.49 -9.51
C ASP A 137 -12.17 30.31 -8.53
N MET A 138 -12.63 29.14 -8.92
CA MET A 138 -12.39 27.90 -8.18
C MET A 138 -10.89 27.65 -7.99
N TRP A 139 -10.12 27.68 -9.08
CA TRP A 139 -8.68 27.43 -9.02
C TRP A 139 -7.93 28.48 -8.21
N ALA A 140 -8.28 29.76 -8.38
CA ALA A 140 -7.71 30.84 -7.60
C ALA A 140 -7.96 30.67 -6.09
N ARG A 141 -9.11 30.09 -5.72
CA ARG A 141 -9.43 29.79 -4.33
C ARG A 141 -8.70 28.55 -3.80
N VAL A 142 -8.60 27.49 -4.60
CA VAL A 142 -7.83 26.28 -4.27
C VAL A 142 -6.36 26.61 -4.04
N GLU A 143 -5.77 27.49 -4.85
CA GLU A 143 -4.37 27.90 -4.69
C GLU A 143 -4.13 28.69 -3.40
N LYS A 144 -5.09 29.48 -2.96
CA LYS A 144 -4.97 30.35 -1.77
C LYS A 144 -5.23 29.60 -0.46
N GLU A 145 -6.04 28.56 -0.46
CA GLU A 145 -6.47 27.86 0.75
C GLU A 145 -5.73 26.50 0.91
N PRO A 146 -4.82 26.37 1.91
CA PRO A 146 -4.04 25.15 2.10
C PRO A 146 -4.90 23.90 2.31
N LEU A 147 -6.07 24.05 2.96
CA LEU A 147 -7.01 22.94 3.17
C LEU A 147 -7.56 22.42 1.85
N LEU A 148 -8.02 23.34 0.96
CA LEU A 148 -8.53 22.95 -0.35
C LEU A 148 -7.44 22.32 -1.22
N LYS A 149 -6.23 22.86 -1.17
CA LYS A 149 -5.08 22.28 -1.88
C LYS A 149 -4.78 20.84 -1.43
N ARG A 150 -4.86 20.57 -0.13
CA ARG A 150 -4.74 19.20 0.42
C ARG A 150 -5.90 18.30 -0.02
N LEU A 151 -7.12 18.79 0.03
CA LEU A 151 -8.31 18.06 -0.43
C LEU A 151 -8.20 17.72 -1.91
N PHE A 152 -7.85 18.66 -2.77
CA PHE A 152 -7.64 18.42 -4.19
C PHE A 152 -6.46 17.47 -4.47
N GLY A 153 -5.38 17.52 -3.69
CA GLY A 153 -4.23 16.60 -3.82
C GLY A 153 -4.52 15.17 -3.33
N ALA A 154 -5.51 15.01 -2.44
CA ALA A 154 -5.91 13.70 -1.91
C ALA A 154 -6.93 12.97 -2.81
N LEU A 155 -7.25 13.53 -4.00
CA LEU A 155 -8.35 13.08 -4.81
C LEU A 155 -7.99 12.07 -5.87
N PRO A 156 -8.90 11.16 -5.97
CA PRO A 156 -10.09 11.17 -6.82
C PRO A 156 -11.44 11.24 -6.07
N LEU A 157 -11.61 12.10 -5.09
CA LEU A 157 -12.79 12.12 -4.21
C LEU A 157 -13.81 13.21 -4.55
N THR A 158 -13.50 14.09 -5.49
CA THR A 158 -14.38 15.18 -5.87
C THR A 158 -15.34 14.77 -6.99
N ALA A 159 -16.58 15.08 -6.82
CA ALA A 159 -17.58 15.07 -7.88
C ALA A 159 -17.92 16.50 -8.28
N TYR A 160 -17.80 16.82 -9.55
CA TYR A 160 -18.37 18.03 -10.11
C TYR A 160 -19.89 17.85 -10.15
N THR A 161 -20.62 18.82 -9.60
CA THR A 161 -22.08 18.73 -9.55
C THR A 161 -22.73 20.07 -9.89
N THR A 162 -23.96 19.98 -10.31
CA THR A 162 -24.87 21.12 -10.40
C THR A 162 -25.98 20.90 -9.39
N LEU A 163 -26.09 21.79 -8.43
CA LEU A 163 -27.19 21.78 -7.47
C LEU A 163 -28.37 22.55 -8.02
N ILE A 164 -29.53 21.97 -7.83
CA ILE A 164 -30.79 22.60 -8.15
C ILE A 164 -31.52 22.84 -6.83
N GLY A 165 -31.93 24.07 -6.59
CA GLY A 165 -32.66 24.44 -5.38
C GLY A 165 -33.96 23.66 -5.23
N ARG A 166 -34.38 23.40 -3.98
CA ARG A 166 -35.59 22.64 -3.68
C ARG A 166 -36.83 23.25 -4.32
N GLU A 167 -36.85 24.59 -4.47
CA GLU A 167 -37.92 25.35 -5.07
C GLU A 167 -38.21 24.93 -6.53
N ALA A 168 -37.19 24.40 -7.23
CA ALA A 168 -37.35 23.92 -8.58
C ALA A 168 -38.11 22.55 -8.65
N LEU A 169 -38.10 21.79 -7.56
CA LEU A 169 -38.93 20.60 -7.43
C LEU A 169 -40.41 20.91 -7.27
N ASP A 170 -40.71 22.12 -6.80
CA ASP A 170 -42.06 22.65 -6.58
C ASP A 170 -42.55 23.56 -7.75
N GLY A 171 -41.82 23.49 -8.90
CA GLY A 171 -42.24 24.16 -10.15
C GLY A 171 -41.62 25.55 -10.37
N ALA A 172 -40.79 26.05 -9.47
CA ALA A 172 -40.06 27.28 -9.69
C ALA A 172 -38.92 27.13 -10.72
N PRO A 173 -38.53 28.19 -11.43
CA PRO A 173 -37.41 28.08 -12.36
C PRO A 173 -36.13 27.67 -11.62
N PRO A 174 -35.37 26.67 -12.12
CA PRO A 174 -34.21 26.14 -11.41
C PRO A 174 -33.11 27.21 -11.30
N ARG A 175 -32.67 27.49 -10.06
CA ARG A 175 -31.42 28.18 -9.79
C ARG A 175 -30.30 27.11 -9.73
N MET A 176 -29.43 27.11 -10.73
CA MET A 176 -28.34 26.16 -10.81
C MET A 176 -27.11 26.75 -10.10
N THR A 177 -26.62 26.04 -9.10
CA THR A 177 -25.31 26.32 -8.46
C THR A 177 -24.32 25.25 -8.87
N LYS A 178 -23.23 25.66 -9.48
CA LYS A 178 -22.12 24.75 -9.77
C LYS A 178 -21.24 24.59 -8.54
N GLY A 179 -20.89 23.39 -8.20
CA GLY A 179 -20.07 23.11 -7.03
C GLY A 179 -19.26 21.81 -7.17
N ILE A 180 -18.38 21.62 -6.21
CA ILE A 180 -17.62 20.39 -6.04
C ILE A 180 -18.03 19.81 -4.70
N LEU A 181 -18.42 18.52 -4.71
CA LEU A 181 -18.68 17.74 -3.50
C LEU A 181 -17.41 16.98 -3.08
N PHE A 182 -17.10 17.02 -1.81
CA PHE A 182 -15.99 16.31 -1.19
C PHE A 182 -16.49 15.24 -0.24
#